data_9bb0c70c7f2542bece0d992842db2678
#
_entry.id   9bb0c70c7f2542bece0d992842db2678
#
_cell.length_a   1.000
_cell.length_b   1.000
_cell.length_c   1.000
_cell.angle_alpha   90.00
_cell.angle_beta   90.00
_cell.angle_gamma   90.00
#
_symmetry.space_group_name_H-M   'P 1'
#
loop_
_entity.id
_entity.type
_entity.pdbx_description
1 polymer ?
#
loop_
_entity_poly.entity_id
_entity_poly.type
_entity_poly.pdbx_seq_one_letter_code
_entity_poly.pdbx_strand_id
1 'polypeptide(L)'
;MKHKTTFEKLPQANTGRSKNWKTLRTICLLLFLSVSFTAYSQITVNVKDISLRASLKKIEQVSNYKFFYNESLPELNQKVSLNVKDATIEQTMQQLLGGMDLAYKKEQDNVIVLIRKAQDKSITKKITGTVVDEKGEPVIGASIVTVSYTHL
;
A
#
# COMPACT_ATOMS: atom_id res chain seq x y z
N MET A 1 -92.25 -1.75 -21.91
CA MET A 1 -91.16 -2.51 -21.20
C MET A 1 -89.86 -1.74 -21.39
N LYS A 2 -89.34 -1.12 -20.28
CA LYS A 2 -88.09 -0.34 -20.30
C LYS A 2 -87.01 -1.17 -19.66
N HIS A 3 -86.07 -1.63 -20.45
CA HIS A 3 -84.86 -2.28 -19.92
C HIS A 3 -83.87 -1.22 -19.35
N LYS A 4 -83.70 -1.28 -18.07
CA LYS A 4 -82.65 -0.53 -17.37
C LYS A 4 -81.35 -1.36 -17.50
N THR A 5 -80.40 -0.93 -18.29
CA THR A 5 -79.02 -1.41 -18.28
C THR A 5 -78.28 -0.79 -17.15
N THR A 6 -78.02 -1.61 -16.14
CA THR A 6 -77.13 -1.24 -15.01
C THR A 6 -75.70 -1.32 -15.52
N PHE A 7 -75.04 -0.16 -15.66
CA PHE A 7 -73.59 -0.11 -15.87
C PHE A 7 -72.91 -0.46 -14.57
N GLU A 8 -72.34 -1.64 -14.53
CA GLU A 8 -71.46 -2.11 -13.45
C GLU A 8 -70.15 -1.34 -13.51
N LYS A 9 -69.89 -0.57 -12.45
CA LYS A 9 -68.73 0.28 -12.29
C LYS A 9 -67.51 -0.60 -12.02
N LEU A 10 -66.65 -0.80 -13.03
CA LEU A 10 -65.35 -1.47 -12.86
C LEU A 10 -64.56 -0.83 -11.75
N PRO A 11 -63.89 -1.65 -10.88
CA PRO A 11 -63.07 -1.12 -9.82
C PRO A 11 -61.88 -0.39 -10.45
N GLN A 12 -61.77 0.88 -10.13
CA GLN A 12 -60.58 1.71 -10.43
C GLN A 12 -59.39 1.05 -9.77
N ALA A 13 -58.46 0.54 -10.58
CA ALA A 13 -57.16 0.09 -10.11
C ALA A 13 -56.47 1.26 -9.38
N ASN A 14 -56.46 1.17 -8.06
CA ASN A 14 -55.73 2.10 -7.22
C ASN A 14 -54.23 1.95 -7.52
N THR A 15 -53.74 2.70 -8.49
CA THR A 15 -52.30 2.86 -8.69
C THR A 15 -51.75 3.73 -7.56
N GLY A 16 -51.71 3.12 -6.39
CA GLY A 16 -50.93 3.61 -5.26
C GLY A 16 -49.46 3.66 -5.65
N ARG A 17 -49.12 4.61 -6.54
CA ARG A 17 -47.77 4.92 -6.91
C ARG A 17 -47.09 5.47 -5.65
N SER A 18 -46.50 4.52 -4.95
CA SER A 18 -46.03 4.67 -3.60
C SER A 18 -45.17 5.93 -3.44
N LYS A 19 -45.48 6.69 -2.39
CA LYS A 19 -44.63 7.77 -1.84
C LYS A 19 -43.16 7.28 -1.59
N ASN A 20 -42.94 5.98 -1.67
CA ASN A 20 -41.66 5.31 -1.48
C ASN A 20 -40.72 5.39 -2.70
N TRP A 21 -41.16 5.86 -3.86
CA TRP A 21 -40.25 6.04 -5.00
C TRP A 21 -39.20 7.09 -4.74
N LYS A 22 -39.53 8.18 -4.03
CA LYS A 22 -38.59 9.21 -3.66
C LYS A 22 -37.60 8.67 -2.61
N THR A 23 -38.09 7.93 -1.62
CA THR A 23 -37.22 7.30 -0.60
C THR A 23 -36.37 6.19 -1.19
N LEU A 24 -36.90 5.37 -2.09
CA LEU A 24 -36.11 4.35 -2.79
C LEU A 24 -35.00 5.00 -3.63
N ARG A 25 -35.30 6.07 -4.34
CA ARG A 25 -34.34 6.82 -5.13
C ARG A 25 -33.26 7.47 -4.28
N THR A 26 -33.60 8.02 -3.10
CA THR A 26 -32.61 8.57 -2.15
C THR A 26 -31.76 7.47 -1.52
N ILE A 27 -32.32 6.31 -1.19
CA ILE A 27 -31.57 5.16 -0.68
C ILE A 27 -30.60 4.63 -1.73
N CYS A 28 -31.04 4.48 -2.99
CA CYS A 28 -30.16 4.09 -4.09
C CYS A 28 -29.04 5.10 -4.33
N LEU A 29 -29.33 6.40 -4.22
CA LEU A 29 -28.33 7.46 -4.37
C LEU A 29 -27.31 7.43 -3.23
N LEU A 30 -27.75 7.21 -1.99
CA LEU A 30 -26.88 7.05 -0.82
C LEU A 30 -26.03 5.77 -0.91
N LEU A 31 -26.59 4.66 -1.40
CA LEU A 31 -25.84 3.42 -1.64
C LEU A 31 -24.80 3.61 -2.76
N PHE A 32 -25.12 4.41 -3.79
CA PHE A 32 -24.18 4.71 -4.86
C PHE A 32 -23.01 5.59 -4.42
N LEU A 33 -23.25 6.52 -3.46
CA LEU A 33 -22.20 7.34 -2.84
C LEU A 33 -21.31 6.57 -1.86
N SER A 34 -21.80 5.45 -1.31
CA SER A 34 -21.02 4.64 -0.35
C SER A 34 -20.01 3.70 -1.00
N VAL A 35 -20.01 3.55 -2.33
CA VAL A 35 -18.95 2.87 -3.06
C VAL A 35 -17.74 3.81 -3.13
N SER A 36 -17.03 3.92 -2.03
CA SER A 36 -15.70 4.53 -2.01
C SER A 36 -14.79 3.67 -2.88
N PHE A 37 -14.59 4.11 -4.11
CA PHE A 37 -13.53 3.57 -4.94
C PHE A 37 -12.22 3.87 -4.21
N THR A 38 -11.61 2.85 -3.60
CA THR A 38 -10.21 2.92 -3.24
C THR A 38 -9.47 3.03 -4.57
N ALA A 39 -9.13 4.26 -4.95
CA ALA A 39 -8.30 4.53 -6.12
C ALA A 39 -6.89 3.99 -5.79
N TYR A 40 -6.65 2.71 -6.06
CA TYR A 40 -5.30 2.20 -6.09
C TYR A 40 -4.61 2.90 -7.27
N SER A 41 -3.50 3.57 -7.00
CA SER A 41 -2.64 4.09 -8.05
C SER A 41 -2.15 2.92 -8.88
N GLN A 42 -2.75 2.74 -10.05
CA GLN A 42 -2.39 1.69 -10.99
C GLN A 42 -1.16 2.14 -11.78
N ILE A 43 -0.17 1.27 -11.86
CA ILE A 43 1.10 1.52 -12.54
C ILE A 43 1.15 0.71 -13.82
N THR A 44 1.35 1.40 -14.93
CA THR A 44 1.61 0.76 -16.23
C THR A 44 2.99 1.19 -16.70
N VAL A 45 3.92 0.25 -16.69
CA VAL A 45 5.31 0.48 -17.09
C VAL A 45 5.81 -0.70 -17.91
N ASN A 46 6.41 -0.39 -19.04
CA ASN A 46 7.12 -1.36 -19.86
C ASN A 46 8.55 -0.86 -20.07
N VAL A 47 9.51 -1.57 -19.51
CA VAL A 47 10.94 -1.30 -19.67
C VAL A 47 11.68 -2.60 -19.96
N LYS A 48 12.66 -2.53 -20.84
CA LYS A 48 13.45 -3.70 -21.22
C LYS A 48 14.94 -3.35 -21.17
N ASP A 49 15.70 -4.17 -20.44
CA ASP A 49 17.16 -4.13 -20.40
C ASP A 49 17.74 -2.76 -20.00
N ILE A 50 17.11 -2.08 -19.04
CA ILE A 50 17.60 -0.82 -18.46
C ILE A 50 18.04 -1.03 -17.02
N SER A 51 18.87 -0.12 -16.49
CA SER A 51 19.31 -0.21 -15.09
C SER A 51 18.16 -0.11 -14.12
N LEU A 52 18.29 -0.75 -12.95
CA LEU A 52 17.30 -0.65 -11.87
C LEU A 52 17.02 0.80 -11.51
N ARG A 53 18.07 1.64 -11.41
CA ARG A 53 17.95 3.09 -11.17
C ARG A 53 17.04 3.77 -12.21
N ALA A 54 17.24 3.49 -13.49
CA ALA A 54 16.43 4.06 -14.55
C ALA A 54 14.97 3.56 -14.50
N SER A 55 14.77 2.31 -14.11
CA SER A 55 13.43 1.72 -13.93
C SER A 55 12.68 2.39 -12.80
N LEU A 56 13.32 2.59 -11.63
CA LEU A 56 12.74 3.30 -10.49
C LEU A 56 12.33 4.72 -10.88
N LYS A 57 13.21 5.45 -11.57
CA LYS A 57 12.91 6.80 -12.06
C LYS A 57 11.73 6.83 -13.02
N LYS A 58 11.57 5.80 -13.88
CA LYS A 58 10.39 5.68 -14.74
C LYS A 58 9.12 5.43 -13.95
N ILE A 59 9.17 4.59 -12.93
CA ILE A 59 8.02 4.34 -12.06
C ILE A 59 7.63 5.63 -11.32
N GLU A 60 8.58 6.44 -10.84
CA GLU A 60 8.30 7.75 -10.23
C GLU A 60 7.57 8.71 -11.18
N GLN A 61 7.88 8.66 -12.48
CA GLN A 61 7.26 9.54 -13.47
C GLN A 61 5.79 9.20 -13.76
N VAL A 62 5.42 7.93 -13.63
CA VAL A 62 4.06 7.42 -13.94
C VAL A 62 3.22 7.14 -12.70
N SER A 63 3.77 7.39 -11.52
CA SER A 63 3.11 7.16 -10.24
C SER A 63 3.35 8.29 -9.26
N ASN A 64 2.64 8.29 -8.14
CA ASN A 64 2.84 9.26 -7.06
C ASN A 64 3.87 8.79 -6.03
N TYR A 65 4.62 7.71 -6.32
CA TYR A 65 5.61 7.17 -5.41
C TYR A 65 6.96 7.84 -5.58
N LYS A 66 7.73 7.92 -4.47
CA LYS A 66 9.12 8.38 -4.41
C LYS A 66 9.99 7.27 -3.88
N PHE A 67 11.17 7.09 -4.45
CA PHE A 67 12.11 6.07 -4.06
C PHE A 67 13.33 6.67 -3.38
N PHE A 68 13.65 6.11 -2.21
CA PHE A 68 14.87 6.43 -1.48
C PHE A 68 15.74 5.18 -1.39
N TYR A 69 16.99 5.34 -1.72
CA TYR A 69 17.97 4.25 -1.70
C TYR A 69 19.37 4.78 -1.49
N ASN A 70 20.25 3.93 -0.99
CA ASN A 70 21.67 4.27 -0.90
C ASN A 70 22.27 4.19 -2.32
N GLU A 71 22.85 5.30 -2.78
CA GLU A 71 23.47 5.42 -4.11
C GLU A 71 24.65 4.45 -4.31
N SER A 72 25.26 3.94 -3.23
CA SER A 72 26.36 2.98 -3.27
C SER A 72 25.92 1.54 -3.53
N LEU A 73 24.62 1.27 -3.68
CA LEU A 73 24.12 -0.06 -3.96
C LEU A 73 24.51 -0.49 -5.39
N PRO A 74 25.33 -1.54 -5.56
CA PRO A 74 25.75 -2.00 -6.89
C PRO A 74 24.58 -2.54 -7.71
N GLU A 75 23.52 -3.02 -7.05
CA GLU A 75 22.30 -3.53 -7.66
C GLU A 75 21.56 -2.48 -8.50
N LEU A 76 21.76 -1.17 -8.22
CA LEU A 76 21.17 -0.07 -9.00
C LEU A 76 21.62 -0.06 -10.46
N ASN A 77 22.78 -0.61 -10.75
CA ASN A 77 23.33 -0.70 -12.11
C ASN A 77 22.95 -2.00 -12.83
N GLN A 78 22.32 -2.95 -12.12
CA GLN A 78 21.85 -4.18 -12.75
C GLN A 78 20.76 -3.88 -13.77
N LYS A 79 20.82 -4.57 -14.89
CA LYS A 79 19.81 -4.47 -15.95
C LYS A 79 18.59 -5.26 -15.57
N VAL A 80 17.44 -4.62 -15.71
CA VAL A 80 16.13 -5.20 -15.39
C VAL A 80 15.17 -5.00 -16.55
N SER A 81 14.23 -5.90 -16.65
CA SER A 81 13.08 -5.77 -17.54
C SER A 81 11.82 -5.88 -16.72
N LEU A 82 10.91 -4.96 -16.90
CA LEU A 82 9.64 -4.89 -16.18
C LEU A 82 8.53 -4.64 -17.18
N ASN A 83 7.52 -5.46 -17.16
CA ASN A 83 6.31 -5.27 -17.96
C ASN A 83 5.10 -5.45 -17.05
N VAL A 84 4.54 -4.36 -16.59
CA VAL A 84 3.34 -4.32 -15.75
C VAL A 84 2.29 -3.41 -16.37
N LYS A 85 1.05 -3.86 -16.27
CA LYS A 85 -0.13 -3.11 -16.70
C LYS A 85 -1.15 -3.10 -15.59
N ASP A 86 -1.61 -1.91 -15.24
CA ASP A 86 -2.63 -1.70 -14.20
C ASP A 86 -2.29 -2.40 -12.86
N ALA A 87 -0.99 -2.45 -12.54
CA ALA A 87 -0.47 -3.13 -11.35
C ALA A 87 -0.39 -2.20 -10.15
N THR A 88 -0.50 -2.78 -8.95
CA THR A 88 -0.21 -2.04 -7.70
C THR A 88 1.29 -1.84 -7.53
N ILE A 89 1.66 -0.93 -6.64
CA ILE A 89 3.09 -0.71 -6.35
C ILE A 89 3.74 -1.96 -5.77
N GLU A 90 3.02 -2.71 -4.94
CA GLU A 90 3.50 -3.94 -4.33
C GLU A 90 3.83 -4.99 -5.40
N GLN A 91 2.93 -5.20 -6.37
CA GLN A 91 3.14 -6.12 -7.49
C GLN A 91 4.30 -5.67 -8.38
N THR A 92 4.39 -4.36 -8.64
CA THR A 92 5.46 -3.76 -9.44
C THR A 92 6.82 -3.97 -8.77
N MET A 93 6.92 -3.70 -7.46
CA MET A 93 8.15 -3.88 -6.71
C MET A 93 8.54 -5.34 -6.55
N GLN A 94 7.57 -6.23 -6.33
CA GLN A 94 7.83 -7.67 -6.25
C GLN A 94 8.41 -8.20 -7.57
N GLN A 95 7.89 -7.77 -8.70
CA GLN A 95 8.39 -8.17 -10.02
C GLN A 95 9.74 -7.51 -10.33
N LEU A 96 9.92 -6.24 -10.00
CA LEU A 96 11.15 -5.49 -10.26
C LEU A 96 12.35 -6.01 -9.45
N LEU A 97 12.13 -6.31 -8.15
CA LEU A 97 13.17 -6.78 -7.24
C LEU A 97 13.25 -8.31 -7.15
N GLY A 98 12.45 -9.02 -7.96
CA GLY A 98 12.46 -10.47 -8.03
C GLY A 98 13.84 -10.99 -8.39
N GLY A 99 14.42 -11.85 -7.53
CA GLY A 99 15.76 -12.41 -7.74
C GLY A 99 16.93 -11.54 -7.29
N MET A 100 16.67 -10.32 -6.78
CA MET A 100 17.70 -9.44 -6.21
C MET A 100 17.79 -9.59 -4.67
N ASP A 101 18.95 -9.26 -4.13
CA ASP A 101 19.17 -9.20 -2.68
C ASP A 101 18.71 -7.84 -2.10
N LEU A 102 17.61 -7.33 -2.66
CA LEU A 102 16.95 -6.10 -2.24
C LEU A 102 15.54 -6.36 -1.75
N ALA A 103 15.19 -5.66 -0.70
CA ALA A 103 13.83 -5.54 -0.20
C ALA A 103 13.39 -4.06 -0.26
N TYR A 104 12.11 -3.84 -0.04
CA TYR A 104 11.60 -2.48 0.08
C TYR A 104 10.72 -2.34 1.30
N LYS A 105 10.65 -1.13 1.84
CA LYS A 105 9.75 -0.74 2.91
C LYS A 105 8.91 0.43 2.42
N LYS A 106 7.60 0.34 2.60
CA LYS A 106 6.68 1.43 2.28
C LYS A 106 6.49 2.28 3.53
N GLU A 107 6.83 3.53 3.42
CA GLU A 107 6.63 4.55 4.45
C GLU A 107 5.38 5.39 4.15
N GLN A 108 5.09 6.36 5.00
CA GLN A 108 4.02 7.32 4.77
C GLN A 108 4.27 8.14 3.48
N ASP A 109 3.24 8.85 3.01
CA ASP A 109 3.32 9.78 1.86
C ASP A 109 3.83 9.16 0.55
N ASN A 110 3.53 7.88 0.31
CA ASN A 110 3.95 7.14 -0.89
C ASN A 110 5.48 7.07 -1.08
N VAL A 111 6.22 7.06 0.01
CA VAL A 111 7.67 6.87 0.02
C VAL A 111 8.00 5.38 0.09
N ILE A 112 8.93 4.94 -0.75
CA ILE A 112 9.46 3.58 -0.77
C ILE A 112 10.97 3.65 -0.54
N VAL A 113 11.41 2.94 0.48
CA VAL A 113 12.83 2.84 0.84
C VAL A 113 13.34 1.47 0.42
N LEU A 114 14.39 1.44 -0.41
CA LEU A 114 15.07 0.20 -0.79
C LEU A 114 16.15 -0.12 0.24
N ILE A 115 16.14 -1.37 0.70
CA ILE A 115 17.10 -1.90 1.66
C ILE A 115 17.67 -3.23 1.16
N ARG A 116 18.86 -3.61 1.60
CA ARG A 116 19.36 -4.98 1.37
C ARG A 116 18.65 -5.97 2.27
N LYS A 117 18.28 -7.14 1.74
CA LYS A 117 17.72 -8.24 2.54
C LYS A 117 18.60 -8.67 3.70
N ALA A 118 19.92 -8.55 3.56
CA ALA A 118 20.87 -8.88 4.60
C ALA A 118 20.93 -7.82 5.75
N GLN A 119 20.44 -6.60 5.51
CA GLN A 119 20.42 -5.54 6.53
C GLN A 119 19.21 -5.64 7.46
N ASP A 120 18.20 -6.44 7.10
CA ASP A 120 17.05 -6.69 7.98
C ASP A 120 17.34 -7.79 9.04
N LYS A 121 18.50 -8.42 8.96
CA LYS A 121 19.05 -9.14 10.10
C LYS A 121 19.55 -8.07 11.06
N SER A 122 18.76 -7.73 12.06
CA SER A 122 19.24 -7.01 13.23
C SER A 122 20.56 -7.67 13.63
N ILE A 123 21.67 -6.97 13.41
CA ILE A 123 22.98 -7.45 13.84
C ILE A 123 22.93 -7.36 15.37
N THR A 124 22.37 -8.37 16.00
CA THR A 124 22.51 -8.57 17.44
C THR A 124 23.96 -8.93 17.68
N LYS A 125 24.82 -7.91 17.73
CA LYS A 125 26.19 -8.07 18.12
C LYS A 125 26.18 -8.36 19.64
N LYS A 126 26.41 -9.62 20.00
CA LYS A 126 26.55 -9.98 21.40
C LYS A 126 27.84 -9.31 21.93
N ILE A 127 27.67 -8.31 22.78
CA ILE A 127 28.76 -7.67 23.47
C ILE A 127 28.89 -8.34 24.85
N THR A 128 30.02 -8.91 25.13
CA THR A 128 30.34 -9.51 26.44
C THR A 128 31.43 -8.67 27.09
N GLY A 129 31.29 -8.41 28.37
CA GLY A 129 32.24 -7.67 29.16
C GLY A 129 32.01 -7.93 30.65
N THR A 130 32.98 -7.57 31.47
CA THR A 130 32.89 -7.61 32.94
C THR A 130 32.90 -6.18 33.45
N VAL A 131 31.97 -5.84 34.33
CA VAL A 131 31.95 -4.55 35.02
C VAL A 131 32.77 -4.72 36.31
N VAL A 132 33.81 -3.92 36.48
CA VAL A 132 34.66 -3.93 37.65
C VAL A 132 34.67 -2.56 38.33
N ASP A 133 34.93 -2.51 39.62
CA ASP A 133 35.15 -1.28 40.38
C ASP A 133 36.55 -0.69 40.14
N GLU A 134 36.88 0.39 40.84
CA GLU A 134 38.19 1.07 40.75
C GLU A 134 39.35 0.18 41.23
N LYS A 135 39.07 -0.89 41.98
CA LYS A 135 40.06 -1.85 42.47
C LYS A 135 40.17 -3.08 41.57
N GLY A 136 39.37 -3.18 40.54
CA GLY A 136 39.32 -4.31 39.61
C GLY A 136 38.46 -5.48 40.08
N GLU A 137 37.62 -5.31 41.11
CA GLU A 137 36.72 -6.35 41.60
C GLU A 137 35.39 -6.34 40.83
N PRO A 138 34.81 -7.52 40.53
CA PRO A 138 33.53 -7.59 39.81
C PRO A 138 32.40 -6.94 40.61
N VAL A 139 31.67 -6.01 39.98
CA VAL A 139 30.48 -5.37 40.59
C VAL A 139 29.28 -6.27 40.43
N ILE A 140 28.80 -6.84 41.52
CA ILE A 140 27.62 -7.68 41.54
C ILE A 140 26.35 -6.80 41.45
N GLY A 141 25.45 -7.10 40.50
CA GLY A 141 24.18 -6.38 40.35
C GLY A 141 24.27 -5.08 39.53
N ALA A 142 25.38 -4.84 38.83
CA ALA A 142 25.45 -3.73 37.89
C ALA A 142 24.46 -3.89 36.74
N SER A 143 23.67 -2.84 36.47
CA SER A 143 22.75 -2.79 35.34
C SER A 143 23.39 -2.03 34.19
N ILE A 144 23.46 -2.67 33.01
CA ILE A 144 23.99 -2.06 31.79
C ILE A 144 22.84 -1.72 30.87
N VAL A 145 22.70 -0.44 30.50
CA VAL A 145 21.72 0.05 29.53
C VAL A 145 22.44 0.42 28.24
N THR A 146 22.07 -0.19 27.14
CA THR A 146 22.59 0.19 25.82
C THR A 146 21.85 1.45 25.32
N VAL A 147 22.60 2.49 25.00
CA VAL A 147 22.07 3.73 24.42
C VAL A 147 22.47 3.75 22.95
N SER A 148 21.45 3.79 22.07
CA SER A 148 21.67 3.97 20.63
C SER A 148 21.68 5.45 20.31
N TYR A 149 22.83 6.01 20.01
CA TYR A 149 22.91 7.36 19.45
C TYR A 149 22.69 7.27 17.94
N THR A 150 21.53 7.69 17.46
CA THR A 150 21.35 8.00 16.04
C THR A 150 21.94 9.38 15.81
N HIS A 151 23.10 9.44 15.20
CA HIS A 151 23.58 10.69 14.64
C HIS A 151 22.68 11.09 13.47
N LEU A 152 22.01 12.23 13.62
CA LEU A 152 21.35 12.95 12.55
C LEU A 152 22.41 13.54 11.61
#